data_91a6b17518077ba757503099af6999ff
#
_entry.id   91a6b17518077ba757503099af6999ff
#
_cell.length_a   1.000
_cell.length_b   1.000
_cell.length_c   1.000
_cell.angle_alpha   90.00
_cell.angle_beta   90.00
_cell.angle_gamma   90.00
#
_symmetry.space_group_name_H-M   'P 1'
#
loop_
_entity.id
_entity.type
_entity.pdbx_description
1 polymer ?
#
loop_
_entity_poly.entity_id
_entity_poly.type
_entity_poly.pdbx_seq_one_letter_code
_entity_poly.pdbx_strand_id
1 'polypeptide(L)'
;MKGSCLCGAIRYEAAALSSPISHCHCRTCQKAHSSAYATTARVLREHFRWTSGASLLRSFESSPGKLRHFCTVCGTQLIAERPEQAHIILRIPTLDEDPGVTPTMHIWTSHDQPWTTENGEIPKYPEWPTAS
;
A
#
# COMPACT_ATOMS: atom_id res chain seq x y z
N MET A 1 14.70 -5.63 0.59
CA MET A 1 14.07 -4.46 1.23
C MET A 1 13.26 -4.92 2.42
N LYS A 2 13.39 -4.23 3.53
CA LYS A 2 12.64 -4.52 4.75
C LYS A 2 11.48 -3.58 4.91
N GLY A 3 10.40 -4.07 5.52
CA GLY A 3 9.24 -3.26 5.84
C GLY A 3 8.53 -3.72 7.11
N SER A 4 7.61 -2.91 7.58
CA SER A 4 6.89 -3.15 8.83
C SER A 4 5.57 -2.39 8.89
N CYS A 5 4.68 -2.83 9.76
CA CYS A 5 3.49 -2.06 10.10
C CYS A 5 3.83 -0.91 11.05
N LEU A 6 2.89 -0.02 11.28
CA LEU A 6 3.10 1.17 12.11
C LEU A 6 3.59 0.84 13.52
N CYS A 7 3.01 -0.18 14.17
CA CYS A 7 3.44 -0.57 15.52
C CYS A 7 4.72 -1.41 15.53
N GLY A 8 5.20 -1.86 14.38
CA GLY A 8 6.42 -2.63 14.24
C GLY A 8 6.31 -4.11 14.58
N ALA A 9 5.14 -4.59 15.01
CA ALA A 9 4.96 -5.99 15.39
C ALA A 9 5.04 -6.94 14.19
N ILE A 10 4.56 -6.51 13.02
CA ILE A 10 4.62 -7.27 11.79
C ILE A 10 5.77 -6.74 10.94
N ARG A 11 6.67 -7.62 10.53
CA ARG A 11 7.82 -7.28 9.69
C ARG A 11 7.92 -8.25 8.52
N TYR A 12 8.48 -7.76 7.43
CA TYR A 12 8.66 -8.57 6.22
C TYR A 12 9.93 -8.16 5.48
N GLU A 13 10.32 -9.03 4.54
CA GLU A 13 11.35 -8.72 3.55
C GLU A 13 10.80 -8.98 2.15
N ALA A 14 11.10 -8.08 1.23
CA ALA A 14 10.84 -8.23 -0.19
C ALA A 14 12.17 -8.10 -0.93
N ALA A 15 12.55 -9.15 -1.67
CA ALA A 15 13.83 -9.17 -2.37
C ALA A 15 13.85 -8.23 -3.56
N ALA A 16 12.74 -8.12 -4.28
CA ALA A 16 12.62 -7.27 -5.46
C ALA A 16 11.15 -6.96 -5.75
N LEU A 17 10.90 -5.83 -6.40
CA LEU A 17 9.60 -5.53 -6.99
C LEU A 17 9.53 -6.21 -8.36
N SER A 18 8.36 -6.71 -8.73
CA SER A 18 8.12 -7.36 -10.02
C SER A 18 7.26 -6.52 -10.96
N SER A 19 6.94 -5.29 -10.58
CA SER A 19 6.19 -4.33 -11.40
C SER A 19 6.64 -2.91 -11.09
N PRO A 20 6.32 -1.93 -11.96
CA PRO A 20 6.43 -0.52 -11.58
C PRO A 20 5.56 -0.21 -10.36
N ILE A 21 5.89 0.86 -9.64
CA ILE A 21 5.05 1.39 -8.58
C ILE A 21 3.94 2.23 -9.22
N SER A 22 2.71 2.01 -8.78
CA SER A 22 1.55 2.79 -9.23
C SER A 22 0.77 3.37 -8.07
N HIS A 23 0.08 4.48 -8.34
CA HIS A 23 -0.94 5.03 -7.46
C HIS A 23 -2.30 4.51 -7.93
N CYS A 24 -2.94 3.65 -7.15
CA CYS A 24 -4.22 3.05 -7.49
C CYS A 24 -5.37 3.85 -6.88
N HIS A 25 -6.16 4.46 -7.74
CA HIS A 25 -7.29 5.32 -7.35
C HIS A 25 -8.60 4.56 -7.24
N CYS A 26 -8.63 3.23 -7.38
CA CYS A 26 -9.89 2.51 -7.34
C CYS A 26 -10.64 2.79 -6.03
N ARG A 27 -11.98 2.80 -6.10
CA ARG A 27 -12.80 3.16 -4.96
C ARG A 27 -12.52 2.26 -3.74
N THR A 28 -12.26 1.00 -3.97
CA THR A 28 -11.90 0.06 -2.89
C THR A 28 -10.60 0.46 -2.23
N CYS A 29 -9.58 0.84 -3.00
CA CYS A 29 -8.32 1.33 -2.44
C CYS A 29 -8.51 2.63 -1.65
N GLN A 30 -9.30 3.56 -2.17
CA GLN A 30 -9.63 4.79 -1.45
C GLN A 30 -10.19 4.48 -0.07
N LYS A 31 -11.21 3.62 -0.02
CA LYS A 31 -11.87 3.27 1.25
C LYS A 31 -10.98 2.43 2.16
N ALA A 32 -10.29 1.44 1.62
CA ALA A 32 -9.44 0.56 2.42
C ALA A 32 -8.28 1.30 3.08
N HIS A 33 -7.74 2.32 2.41
CA HIS A 33 -6.61 3.10 2.90
C HIS A 33 -7.00 4.47 3.46
N SER A 34 -8.27 4.84 3.40
CA SER A 34 -8.76 6.17 3.80
C SER A 34 -7.92 7.28 3.16
N SER A 35 -7.70 7.17 1.86
CA SER A 35 -6.77 8.01 1.11
C SER A 35 -7.26 8.22 -0.31
N ALA A 36 -6.71 9.20 -1.01
CA ALA A 36 -7.01 9.45 -2.42
C ALA A 36 -6.60 8.27 -3.30
N TYR A 37 -5.54 7.57 -2.95
CA TYR A 37 -5.06 6.38 -3.66
C TYR A 37 -4.17 5.53 -2.76
N ALA A 38 -3.96 4.29 -3.18
CA ALA A 38 -2.98 3.40 -2.57
C ALA A 38 -1.75 3.31 -3.47
N THR A 39 -0.56 3.38 -2.90
CA THR A 39 0.71 3.26 -3.63
C THR A 39 1.20 1.83 -3.53
N THR A 40 1.28 1.14 -4.66
CA THR A 40 1.45 -0.30 -4.68
C THR A 40 2.41 -0.76 -5.77
N ALA A 41 2.99 -1.94 -5.56
CA ALA A 41 3.72 -2.68 -6.58
C ALA A 41 3.55 -4.17 -6.34
N ARG A 42 3.76 -4.96 -7.38
CA ARG A 42 3.75 -6.42 -7.28
C ARG A 42 5.09 -6.93 -6.76
N VAL A 43 5.03 -7.99 -5.98
CA VAL A 43 6.20 -8.75 -5.52
C VAL A 43 5.89 -10.22 -5.75
N LEU A 44 6.77 -10.95 -6.42
CA LEU A 44 6.59 -12.39 -6.57
C LEU A 44 6.60 -13.06 -5.20
N ARG A 45 5.76 -14.09 -5.02
CA ARG A 45 5.66 -14.77 -3.71
C ARG A 45 7.00 -15.32 -3.25
N GLU A 46 7.83 -15.82 -4.15
CA GLU A 46 9.17 -16.34 -3.85
C GLU A 46 10.14 -15.25 -3.37
N HIS A 47 9.82 -13.98 -3.62
CA HIS A 47 10.61 -12.82 -3.20
C HIS A 47 10.04 -12.11 -1.97
N PHE A 48 9.00 -12.67 -1.35
CA PHE A 48 8.35 -12.06 -0.19
C PHE A 48 8.29 -13.06 0.96
N ARG A 49 8.62 -12.61 2.17
CA ARG A 49 8.44 -13.41 3.38
C ARG A 49 8.14 -12.55 4.59
N TRP A 50 7.28 -13.05 5.45
CA TRP A 50 7.08 -12.48 6.77
C TRP A 50 8.27 -12.86 7.66
N THR A 51 8.85 -11.88 8.35
CA THR A 51 9.98 -12.11 9.25
C THR A 51 9.59 -12.05 10.72
N SER A 52 8.45 -11.43 11.04
CA SER A 52 7.95 -11.31 12.40
C SER A 52 6.45 -11.01 12.39
N GLY A 53 5.74 -11.53 13.37
CA GLY A 53 4.37 -11.13 13.66
C GLY A 53 3.30 -11.61 12.69
N ALA A 54 3.56 -12.60 11.85
CA ALA A 54 2.57 -13.09 10.88
C ALA A 54 1.26 -13.55 11.53
N SER A 55 1.31 -14.00 12.78
CA SER A 55 0.12 -14.43 13.53
C SER A 55 -0.83 -13.27 13.86
N LEU A 56 -0.36 -12.02 13.77
CA LEU A 56 -1.17 -10.83 14.01
C LEU A 56 -1.89 -10.34 12.76
N LEU A 57 -1.65 -10.96 11.60
CA LEU A 57 -2.37 -10.61 10.38
C LEU A 57 -3.82 -11.06 10.45
N ARG A 58 -4.70 -10.22 9.95
CA ARG A 58 -6.07 -10.57 9.59
C ARG A 58 -6.31 -10.13 8.16
N SER A 59 -7.32 -10.70 7.54
CA SER A 59 -7.67 -10.37 6.16
C SER A 59 -9.14 -10.02 6.04
N PHE A 60 -9.42 -9.16 5.06
CA PHE A 60 -10.78 -8.85 4.61
C PHE A 60 -10.87 -9.18 3.13
N GLU A 61 -11.87 -9.95 2.73
CA GLU A 61 -12.15 -10.23 1.33
C GLU A 61 -12.90 -9.03 0.73
N SER A 62 -12.14 -8.15 0.07
CA SER A 62 -12.68 -6.88 -0.45
C SER A 62 -13.45 -7.03 -1.75
N SER A 63 -13.20 -8.09 -2.50
CA SER A 63 -13.95 -8.53 -3.67
C SER A 63 -13.74 -10.04 -3.80
N PRO A 64 -14.58 -10.76 -4.56
CA PRO A 64 -14.45 -12.21 -4.65
C PRO A 64 -13.02 -12.65 -4.97
N GLY A 65 -12.41 -13.42 -4.06
CA GLY A 65 -11.07 -13.97 -4.18
C GLY A 65 -9.94 -13.01 -3.87
N LYS A 66 -10.18 -11.74 -3.56
CA LYS A 66 -9.13 -10.78 -3.22
C LYS A 66 -9.09 -10.50 -1.72
N LEU A 67 -7.98 -10.83 -1.09
CA LEU A 67 -7.77 -10.64 0.34
C LEU A 67 -6.86 -9.44 0.58
N ARG A 68 -7.23 -8.60 1.55
CA ARG A 68 -6.43 -7.48 2.04
C ARG A 68 -5.98 -7.80 3.45
N HIS A 69 -4.67 -7.88 3.65
CA HIS A 69 -4.08 -8.26 4.93
C HIS A 69 -3.63 -7.02 5.70
N PHE A 70 -3.98 -6.99 6.97
CA PHE A 70 -3.66 -5.85 7.84
C PHE A 70 -3.24 -6.32 9.23
N CYS A 71 -2.55 -5.44 9.95
CA CYS A 71 -2.16 -5.69 11.33
C CYS A 71 -3.35 -5.50 12.26
N THR A 72 -3.64 -6.50 13.09
CA THR A 72 -4.75 -6.41 14.06
C THR A 72 -4.48 -5.45 15.20
N VAL A 73 -3.22 -5.08 15.45
CA VAL A 73 -2.84 -4.18 16.54
C VAL A 73 -2.95 -2.71 16.11
N CYS A 74 -2.37 -2.36 14.95
CA CYS A 74 -2.31 -0.96 14.51
C CYS A 74 -3.14 -0.66 13.25
N GLY A 75 -3.70 -1.67 12.60
CA GLY A 75 -4.56 -1.49 11.42
C GLY A 75 -3.84 -1.23 10.12
N THR A 76 -2.51 -1.21 10.08
CA THR A 76 -1.77 -0.97 8.85
C THR A 76 -2.10 -2.01 7.79
N GLN A 77 -2.48 -1.56 6.60
CA GLN A 77 -2.62 -2.41 5.43
C GLN A 77 -1.23 -2.75 4.90
N LEU A 78 -0.92 -4.02 4.72
CA LEU A 78 0.41 -4.47 4.33
C LEU A 78 0.47 -5.00 2.91
N ILE A 79 -0.39 -5.97 2.59
CA ILE A 79 -0.48 -6.54 1.25
C ILE A 79 -1.93 -6.79 0.87
N ALA A 80 -2.15 -6.93 -0.43
CA ALA A 80 -3.36 -7.54 -0.95
C ALA A 80 -2.94 -8.69 -1.86
N GLU A 81 -3.81 -9.70 -2.00
CA GLU A 81 -3.48 -10.85 -2.84
C GLU A 81 -4.73 -11.54 -3.36
N ARG A 82 -4.53 -12.24 -4.47
CA ARG A 82 -5.39 -13.32 -4.92
C ARG A 82 -4.59 -14.61 -4.76
N PRO A 83 -5.02 -15.56 -3.90
CA PRO A 83 -4.18 -16.73 -3.56
C PRO A 83 -3.68 -17.53 -4.75
N GLU A 84 -4.41 -17.55 -5.86
CA GLU A 84 -4.03 -18.28 -7.07
C GLU A 84 -2.97 -17.57 -7.93
N GLN A 85 -2.68 -16.30 -7.67
CA GLN A 85 -1.68 -15.54 -8.43
C GLN A 85 -0.28 -15.75 -7.88
N ALA A 86 0.72 -15.68 -8.75
CA ALA A 86 2.12 -15.87 -8.39
C ALA A 86 2.75 -14.69 -7.64
N HIS A 87 2.01 -13.61 -7.47
CA HIS A 87 2.49 -12.38 -6.82
C HIS A 87 1.52 -11.93 -5.72
N ILE A 88 2.06 -11.10 -4.84
CA ILE A 88 1.26 -10.30 -3.91
C ILE A 88 1.36 -8.83 -4.33
N ILE A 89 0.47 -8.00 -3.82
CA ILE A 89 0.50 -6.55 -4.04
C ILE A 89 0.94 -5.89 -2.74
N LEU A 90 2.17 -5.38 -2.76
CA LEU A 90 2.77 -4.73 -1.60
C LEU A 90 2.29 -3.28 -1.50
N ARG A 91 1.96 -2.86 -0.29
CA ARG A 91 1.69 -1.45 0.02
C ARG A 91 3.03 -0.76 0.25
N ILE A 92 3.50 -0.02 -0.74
CA ILE A 92 4.85 0.58 -0.75
C ILE A 92 5.16 1.44 0.47
N PRO A 93 4.20 2.24 1.02
CA PRO A 93 4.49 3.05 2.21
C PRO A 93 4.92 2.26 3.45
N THR A 94 4.72 0.95 3.49
CA THR A 94 5.16 0.10 4.61
C THR A 94 6.63 -0.30 4.53
N LEU A 95 7.32 -0.01 3.42
CA LEU A 95 8.76 -0.21 3.32
C LEU A 95 9.50 0.72 4.27
N ASP A 96 10.49 0.18 4.98
CA ASP A 96 11.37 0.94 5.85
C ASP A 96 12.64 1.41 5.12
N GLU A 97 12.80 0.97 3.89
CA GLU A 97 13.92 1.30 3.01
C GLU A 97 13.40 1.90 1.70
N ASP A 98 14.21 2.75 1.09
CA ASP A 98 13.91 3.30 -0.23
C ASP A 98 13.96 2.16 -1.27
N PRO A 99 12.89 1.93 -2.05
CA PRO A 99 12.92 0.90 -3.09
C PRO A 99 13.82 1.27 -4.29
N GLY A 100 14.35 2.49 -4.35
CA GLY A 100 15.22 2.94 -5.43
C GLY A 100 14.49 3.32 -6.71
N VAL A 101 13.16 3.26 -6.72
CA VAL A 101 12.31 3.65 -7.85
C VAL A 101 11.14 4.47 -7.34
N THR A 102 10.57 5.28 -8.21
CA THR A 102 9.43 6.15 -7.88
C THR A 102 8.18 5.70 -8.64
N PRO A 103 6.99 6.10 -8.18
CA PRO A 103 5.76 5.81 -8.92
C PRO A 103 5.82 6.35 -10.34
N THR A 104 5.31 5.57 -11.29
CA THR A 104 5.35 5.91 -12.71
C THR A 104 3.98 6.08 -13.35
N MET A 105 2.91 5.78 -12.63
CA MET A 105 1.56 5.88 -13.18
C MET A 105 0.50 6.02 -12.10
N HIS A 106 -0.61 6.64 -12.49
CA HIS A 106 -1.87 6.58 -11.78
C HIS A 106 -2.79 5.63 -12.52
N ILE A 107 -3.44 4.71 -11.81
CA ILE A 107 -4.40 3.76 -12.38
C ILE A 107 -5.76 3.91 -11.69
N TRP A 108 -6.81 3.53 -12.39
CA TRP A 108 -8.19 3.64 -11.93
C TRP A 108 -8.64 5.08 -11.63
N THR A 109 -8.12 6.06 -12.36
CA THR A 109 -8.48 7.47 -12.16
C THR A 109 -9.95 7.75 -12.50
N SER A 110 -10.61 6.87 -13.25
CA SER A 110 -12.05 6.96 -13.47
C SER A 110 -12.88 6.85 -12.19
N HIS A 111 -12.29 6.33 -11.11
CA HIS A 111 -12.94 6.23 -9.81
C HIS A 111 -12.70 7.46 -8.92
N ASP A 112 -11.99 8.47 -9.40
CA ASP A 112 -11.75 9.68 -8.64
C ASP A 112 -13.08 10.34 -8.24
N GLN A 113 -13.09 10.86 -7.03
CA GLN A 113 -14.19 11.60 -6.48
C GLN A 113 -13.98 13.10 -6.76
N PRO A 114 -15.04 13.95 -6.65
CA PRO A 114 -14.87 15.37 -6.90
C PRO A 114 -13.74 16.04 -6.09
N TRP A 115 -13.51 15.58 -4.87
CA TRP A 115 -12.47 16.12 -3.99
C TRP A 115 -11.07 15.58 -4.28
N THR A 116 -10.95 14.48 -5.05
CA THR A 116 -9.66 13.85 -5.34
C THR A 116 -8.82 14.70 -6.28
N THR A 117 -9.46 15.46 -7.17
CA THR A 117 -8.78 16.27 -8.18
C THR A 117 -8.31 17.58 -7.56
N GLU A 118 -7.02 17.85 -7.67
CA GLU A 118 -6.45 19.13 -7.27
C GLU A 118 -6.62 20.14 -8.40
N ASN A 119 -7.15 21.31 -8.08
CA ASN A 119 -7.25 22.43 -9.00
C ASN A 119 -6.09 23.40 -8.75
N GLY A 120 -5.04 23.31 -9.60
CA GLY A 120 -3.85 24.12 -9.47
C GLY A 120 -2.92 23.60 -8.36
N GLU A 121 -1.98 24.44 -7.98
CA GLU A 121 -1.03 24.09 -6.93
C GLU A 121 -1.56 24.47 -5.57
N ILE A 122 -1.73 23.49 -4.70
CA ILE A 122 -2.04 23.76 -3.30
C ILE A 122 -0.72 23.82 -2.51
N PRO A 123 -0.65 24.68 -1.46
CA PRO A 123 0.57 24.83 -0.68
C PRO A 123 1.06 23.49 -0.09
N LYS A 124 2.38 23.35 -0.02
CA LYS A 124 3.04 22.21 0.60
C LYS A 124 3.89 22.71 1.76
N TYR A 125 3.75 22.09 2.90
CA TYR A 125 4.52 22.42 4.09
C TYR A 125 5.33 21.18 4.48
N PRO A 126 6.60 21.35 4.91
CA PRO A 126 7.42 20.19 5.32
C PRO A 126 6.87 19.50 6.56
N GLU A 127 6.15 20.21 7.40
CA GLU A 127 5.46 19.72 8.57
C GLU A 127 4.10 20.39 8.66
N TRP A 128 3.79 21.12 9.72
CA TRP A 128 2.57 21.89 9.86
C TRP A 128 2.65 23.24 9.15
N PRO A 129 1.51 23.78 8.72
CA PRO A 129 1.48 25.17 8.26
C PRO A 129 2.00 26.10 9.36
N THR A 130 2.87 27.06 9.02
CA THR A 130 3.46 27.96 9.99
C THR A 130 2.51 29.03 10.52
N ALA A 131 1.39 29.26 9.83
CA ALA A 131 0.38 30.27 10.15
C ALA A 131 -0.93 29.64 10.66
N SER A 132 -0.83 28.60 11.45
CA SER A 132 -2.01 27.92 12.03
C SER A 132 -2.58 28.71 13.19
#